data_64566d414c846e569ae61fbb05c4ffaf
#
_entry.id   64566d414c846e569ae61fbb05c4ffaf
#
_cell.length_a   1.000
_cell.length_b   1.000
_cell.length_c   1.000
_cell.angle_alpha   90.00
_cell.angle_beta   90.00
_cell.angle_gamma   90.00
#
_symmetry.space_group_name_H-M   'P 1'
#
loop_
_entity.id
_entity.type
_entity.pdbx_description
1 polymer ?
#
loop_
_entity_poly.entity_id
_entity_poly.type
_entity_poly.pdbx_seq_one_letter_code
_entity_poly.pdbx_strand_id
1 'polypeptide(L)'
;MPRFPLDRRGRPEPSTGRDVMESILDRNIDPYAHGMPLNQPPICDVFSGKEAKFIFDDFEISYKFEDATTLSWFLPGVGGGWQQEHYECYASTAENLFFLFHEKRENTPPLVRAFAIDLDNRQVAMLSCTNGIDGYTTTDVEIKAYFGYIDFGDGAAPPEGRHYYSTEMVSKAVLWRVNNWCLIHYYTSKHFFTNQVMIGQDGLIASEPARHIKLRDNVFLFHWVEMTGPGGMGTDIMDFNTYTGVGMFYGVGGGSRVCNGFQREAGKLLSIDDLLKFEHVFETEGERAAVAAMGVDLSDITTNIIHI
;
A
#
# COMPACT_ATOMS: atom_id res chain seq x y z
N MET A 1 -12.64 -30.34 -1.17
CA MET A 1 -12.89 -29.44 -2.32
C MET A 1 -14.38 -29.21 -2.40
N PRO A 2 -14.86 -27.97 -2.37
CA PRO A 2 -16.27 -27.70 -2.61
C PRO A 2 -16.61 -28.06 -4.06
N ARG A 3 -17.64 -28.88 -4.25
CA ARG A 3 -18.15 -29.21 -5.57
C ARG A 3 -19.04 -28.06 -6.03
N PHE A 4 -18.67 -27.39 -7.11
CA PHE A 4 -19.56 -26.43 -7.76
C PHE A 4 -20.81 -27.13 -8.29
N PRO A 5 -22.00 -26.54 -8.15
CA PRO A 5 -23.20 -27.07 -8.77
C PRO A 5 -23.02 -27.11 -10.28
N LEU A 6 -23.42 -28.20 -10.89
CA LEU A 6 -23.35 -28.40 -12.33
C LEU A 6 -24.74 -28.24 -12.95
N ASP A 7 -24.84 -27.59 -14.10
CA ASP A 7 -26.06 -27.53 -14.89
C ASP A 7 -26.46 -28.94 -15.38
N ARG A 8 -27.66 -29.07 -15.98
CA ARG A 8 -28.15 -30.35 -16.51
C ARG A 8 -27.27 -30.96 -17.60
N ARG A 9 -26.21 -30.25 -18.05
CA ARG A 9 -25.24 -30.70 -19.05
C ARG A 9 -23.87 -30.95 -18.44
N GLY A 10 -23.78 -30.96 -17.10
CA GLY A 10 -22.51 -31.20 -16.39
C GLY A 10 -21.50 -30.06 -16.43
N ARG A 11 -21.92 -28.85 -16.80
CA ARG A 11 -21.08 -27.66 -16.80
C ARG A 11 -21.29 -26.90 -15.50
N PRO A 12 -20.27 -26.23 -14.95
CA PRO A 12 -20.46 -25.31 -13.83
C PRO A 12 -21.56 -24.31 -14.17
N GLU A 13 -22.55 -24.18 -13.31
CA GLU A 13 -23.52 -23.09 -13.45
C GLU A 13 -22.75 -21.76 -13.41
N PRO A 14 -23.10 -20.80 -14.29
CA PRO A 14 -22.49 -19.47 -14.18
C PRO A 14 -22.86 -18.94 -12.80
N SER A 15 -21.86 -18.81 -11.94
CA SER A 15 -22.01 -18.13 -10.65
C SER A 15 -22.51 -16.72 -10.96
N THR A 16 -23.63 -16.33 -10.39
CA THR A 16 -24.00 -14.92 -10.41
C THR A 16 -22.90 -14.18 -9.65
N GLY A 17 -22.55 -12.97 -10.08
CA GLY A 17 -21.52 -12.17 -9.37
C GLY A 17 -21.80 -12.07 -7.88
N ARG A 18 -23.07 -12.23 -7.45
CA ARG A 18 -23.51 -12.31 -6.05
C ARG A 18 -23.02 -13.58 -5.33
N ASP A 19 -23.09 -14.77 -6.01
CA ASP A 19 -22.67 -16.04 -5.40
C ASP A 19 -21.14 -16.10 -5.25
N VAL A 20 -20.41 -15.49 -6.19
CA VAL A 20 -18.94 -15.34 -6.08
C VAL A 20 -18.60 -14.38 -4.93
N MET A 21 -19.33 -13.29 -4.81
CA MET A 21 -19.16 -12.31 -3.74
C MET A 21 -19.48 -12.92 -2.37
N GLU A 22 -20.62 -13.61 -2.23
CA GLU A 22 -20.98 -14.31 -0.99
C GLU A 22 -19.96 -15.40 -0.63
N SER A 23 -19.41 -16.12 -1.60
CA SER A 23 -18.37 -17.12 -1.34
C SER A 23 -17.01 -16.50 -0.98
N ILE A 24 -16.71 -15.30 -1.44
CA ILE A 24 -15.52 -14.52 -1.06
C ILE A 24 -15.74 -13.87 0.31
N LEU A 25 -16.93 -13.35 0.56
CA LEU A 25 -17.32 -12.73 1.84
C LEU A 25 -17.47 -13.76 2.97
N ASP A 26 -18.02 -14.95 2.66
CA ASP A 26 -18.17 -16.05 3.63
C ASP A 26 -16.84 -16.70 4.01
N ARG A 27 -15.80 -16.51 3.24
CA ARG A 27 -14.50 -17.09 3.55
C ARG A 27 -13.78 -16.39 4.66
N ASN A 28 -14.28 -15.35 5.26
CA ASN A 28 -13.62 -14.69 6.40
C ASN A 28 -12.08 -14.76 6.29
N ILE A 29 -11.61 -14.79 5.06
CA ILE A 29 -10.20 -14.78 4.74
C ILE A 29 -9.85 -13.30 4.73
N ASP A 30 -9.66 -12.79 5.94
CA ASP A 30 -8.70 -11.70 6.08
C ASP A 30 -7.35 -12.34 5.73
N PRO A 31 -6.81 -12.15 4.53
CA PRO A 31 -5.50 -12.69 4.19
C PRO A 31 -4.42 -12.17 5.13
N TYR A 32 -4.73 -11.17 5.93
CA TYR A 32 -3.88 -10.51 6.90
C TYR A 32 -4.20 -10.92 8.34
N ALA A 33 -5.39 -11.49 8.65
CA ALA A 33 -5.75 -12.01 9.98
C ALA A 33 -4.95 -13.25 10.37
N HIS A 34 -4.40 -13.97 9.41
CA HIS A 34 -3.61 -15.16 9.65
C HIS A 34 -2.14 -14.84 9.96
N GLY A 35 -1.89 -13.86 10.84
CA GLY A 35 -0.63 -13.82 11.56
C GLY A 35 0.46 -12.95 10.95
N MET A 36 0.13 -11.85 10.30
CA MET A 36 1.10 -10.75 10.29
C MET A 36 1.09 -10.10 11.67
N PRO A 37 2.08 -10.33 12.53
CA PRO A 37 2.25 -9.47 13.69
C PRO A 37 2.45 -8.08 13.15
N LEU A 38 1.50 -7.20 13.41
CA LEU A 38 1.55 -5.81 12.96
C LEU A 38 2.72 -5.15 13.67
N ASN A 39 3.88 -5.11 13.03
CA ASN A 39 5.04 -4.37 13.51
C ASN A 39 4.86 -2.89 13.15
N GLN A 40 3.72 -2.32 13.54
CA GLN A 40 3.39 -0.93 13.24
C GLN A 40 4.41 -0.01 13.88
N PRO A 41 4.98 0.93 13.12
CA PRO A 41 5.69 2.03 13.73
C PRO A 41 4.76 2.79 14.69
N PRO A 42 5.28 3.48 15.69
CA PRO A 42 4.44 4.32 16.52
C PRO A 42 3.80 5.43 15.68
N ILE A 43 2.52 5.69 15.93
CA ILE A 43 1.82 6.84 15.36
C ILE A 43 2.56 8.10 15.83
N CYS A 44 2.85 9.00 14.90
CA CYS A 44 3.45 10.28 15.22
C CYS A 44 2.39 11.38 15.34
N ASP A 45 2.62 12.32 16.24
CA ASP A 45 1.71 13.43 16.56
C ASP A 45 2.16 14.77 15.96
N VAL A 46 3.06 14.72 14.98
CA VAL A 46 3.70 15.90 14.38
C VAL A 46 2.71 16.95 13.86
N PHE A 47 1.51 16.52 13.48
CA PHE A 47 0.45 17.40 12.99
C PHE A 47 -0.54 17.82 14.07
N SER A 48 -0.57 17.20 15.24
CA SER A 48 -1.53 17.49 16.31
C SER A 48 -1.61 18.98 16.64
N GLY A 49 -2.81 19.52 16.68
CA GLY A 49 -3.10 20.94 16.94
C GLY A 49 -2.77 21.89 15.77
N LYS A 50 -2.41 21.38 14.60
CA LYS A 50 -2.08 22.20 13.41
C LYS A 50 -3.25 22.31 12.45
N GLU A 51 -3.29 23.42 11.72
CA GLU A 51 -4.11 23.60 10.54
C GLU A 51 -3.20 23.71 9.32
N ALA A 52 -3.62 23.16 8.18
CA ALA A 52 -2.89 23.25 6.93
C ALA A 52 -3.84 23.21 5.74
N LYS A 53 -3.41 23.79 4.63
CA LYS A 53 -4.03 23.60 3.33
C LYS A 53 -3.12 22.77 2.46
N PHE A 54 -3.64 21.71 1.88
CA PHE A 54 -2.97 20.95 0.83
C PHE A 54 -3.50 21.44 -0.51
N ILE A 55 -2.62 22.09 -1.26
CA ILE A 55 -2.96 22.82 -2.48
C ILE A 55 -2.45 22.05 -3.68
N PHE A 56 -3.36 21.63 -4.54
CA PHE A 56 -3.13 20.92 -5.80
C PHE A 56 -3.49 21.84 -6.97
N ASP A 57 -3.20 21.43 -8.20
CA ASP A 57 -3.41 22.29 -9.36
C ASP A 57 -4.88 22.69 -9.56
N ASP A 58 -5.83 21.78 -9.32
CA ASP A 58 -7.26 21.97 -9.61
C ASP A 58 -8.13 22.19 -8.35
N PHE A 59 -7.58 21.93 -7.16
CA PHE A 59 -8.36 22.03 -5.90
C PHE A 59 -7.45 22.20 -4.69
N GLU A 60 -8.06 22.60 -3.57
CA GLU A 60 -7.39 22.61 -2.27
C GLU A 60 -8.22 21.85 -1.24
N ILE A 61 -7.54 21.22 -0.28
CA ILE A 61 -8.18 20.60 0.89
C ILE A 61 -7.64 21.30 2.13
N SER A 62 -8.55 21.81 2.97
CA SER A 62 -8.18 22.35 4.27
C SER A 62 -8.25 21.25 5.32
N TYR A 63 -7.24 21.16 6.17
CA TYR A 63 -7.14 20.21 7.26
C TYR A 63 -7.00 20.91 8.61
N LYS A 64 -7.63 20.33 9.63
CA LYS A 64 -7.43 20.60 11.05
C LYS A 64 -7.11 19.30 11.73
N PHE A 65 -5.91 19.18 12.26
CA PHE A 65 -5.45 18.01 13.00
C PHE A 65 -5.74 18.27 14.48
N GLU A 66 -6.85 17.73 14.98
CA GLU A 66 -7.35 18.02 16.33
C GLU A 66 -6.47 17.37 17.41
N ASP A 67 -6.04 16.14 17.15
CA ASP A 67 -5.10 15.39 17.99
C ASP A 67 -4.23 14.46 17.14
N ALA A 68 -3.61 13.44 17.73
CA ALA A 68 -2.72 12.50 17.02
C ALA A 68 -3.44 11.55 16.07
N THR A 69 -4.77 11.43 16.16
CA THR A 69 -5.56 10.44 15.42
C THR A 69 -6.85 10.98 14.82
N THR A 70 -7.23 12.21 15.17
CA THR A 70 -8.47 12.86 14.73
C THR A 70 -8.15 14.06 13.86
N LEU A 71 -8.71 14.10 12.66
CA LEU A 71 -8.65 15.27 11.79
C LEU A 71 -10.04 15.67 11.31
N SER A 72 -10.19 16.95 11.01
CA SER A 72 -11.28 17.48 10.21
C SER A 72 -10.73 17.97 8.87
N TRP A 73 -11.46 17.72 7.80
CA TRP A 73 -11.10 18.20 6.46
C TRP A 73 -12.25 18.86 5.76
N PHE A 74 -11.93 19.78 4.86
CA PHE A 74 -12.90 20.50 4.06
C PHE A 74 -12.40 20.60 2.61
N LEU A 75 -13.23 20.11 1.68
CA LEU A 75 -13.02 20.26 0.24
C LEU A 75 -14.21 21.03 -0.34
N PRO A 76 -13.99 22.21 -0.94
CA PRO A 76 -15.06 23.00 -1.54
C PRO A 76 -15.90 22.19 -2.53
N GLY A 77 -17.21 22.23 -2.39
CA GLY A 77 -18.14 21.50 -3.27
C GLY A 77 -18.34 20.02 -2.93
N VAL A 78 -17.67 19.51 -1.90
CA VAL A 78 -17.81 18.11 -1.46
C VAL A 78 -18.32 18.04 -0.02
N GLY A 79 -19.36 17.24 0.24
CA GLY A 79 -19.78 16.84 1.58
C GLY A 79 -20.48 17.90 2.45
N GLY A 80 -20.78 19.10 1.94
CA GLY A 80 -21.61 20.09 2.64
C GLY A 80 -20.97 20.80 3.85
N GLY A 81 -19.66 20.65 4.08
CA GLY A 81 -18.94 21.28 5.19
C GLY A 81 -17.73 20.48 5.66
N TRP A 82 -17.23 20.81 6.85
CA TRP A 82 -16.15 20.07 7.48
C TRP A 82 -16.58 18.63 7.80
N GLN A 83 -15.70 17.67 7.45
CA GLN A 83 -15.85 16.25 7.73
C GLN A 83 -14.80 15.85 8.77
N GLN A 84 -15.17 15.09 9.79
CA GLN A 84 -14.23 14.57 10.79
C GLN A 84 -13.96 13.08 10.53
N GLU A 85 -12.71 12.69 10.58
CA GLU A 85 -12.27 11.32 10.34
C GLU A 85 -11.11 10.93 11.25
N HIS A 86 -10.93 9.62 11.42
CA HIS A 86 -9.73 9.07 12.00
C HIS A 86 -8.59 9.11 10.96
N TYR A 87 -7.40 9.46 11.41
CA TYR A 87 -6.18 9.36 10.60
C TYR A 87 -5.07 8.69 11.37
N GLU A 88 -4.11 8.18 10.62
CA GLU A 88 -2.85 7.68 11.16
C GLU A 88 -1.70 8.34 10.43
N CYS A 89 -0.65 8.68 11.15
CA CYS A 89 0.56 9.30 10.63
C CYS A 89 1.78 8.55 11.12
N TYR A 90 2.71 8.27 10.23
CA TYR A 90 3.94 7.54 10.50
C TYR A 90 5.15 8.28 9.95
N ALA A 91 6.22 8.35 10.73
CA ALA A 91 7.49 8.89 10.25
C ALA A 91 8.19 7.85 9.35
N SER A 92 8.69 8.30 8.20
CA SER A 92 9.65 7.50 7.43
C SER A 92 11.06 7.62 8.03
N THR A 93 12.02 6.87 7.51
CA THR A 93 13.44 7.01 7.89
C THR A 93 14.09 8.26 7.29
N ALA A 94 13.52 8.82 6.23
CA ALA A 94 13.92 10.13 5.73
C ALA A 94 13.37 11.22 6.66
N GLU A 95 14.25 12.09 7.15
CA GLU A 95 13.91 13.14 8.11
C GLU A 95 12.79 14.05 7.56
N ASN A 96 11.83 14.41 8.42
CA ASN A 96 10.69 15.28 8.09
C ASN A 96 9.83 14.82 6.89
N LEU A 97 9.87 13.53 6.58
CA LEU A 97 9.01 12.89 5.59
C LEU A 97 8.07 11.90 6.28
N PHE A 98 6.76 12.08 6.07
CA PHE A 98 5.71 11.36 6.78
C PHE A 98 4.77 10.67 5.82
N PHE A 99 4.33 9.46 6.19
CA PHE A 99 3.21 8.77 5.58
C PHE A 99 1.97 9.00 6.42
N LEU A 100 0.92 9.55 5.83
CA LEU A 100 -0.35 9.81 6.49
C LEU A 100 -1.48 9.23 5.67
N PHE A 101 -2.48 8.65 6.31
CA PHE A 101 -3.71 8.30 5.63
C PHE A 101 -4.95 8.55 6.51
N HIS A 102 -6.08 8.77 5.85
CA HIS A 102 -7.39 8.76 6.46
C HIS A 102 -8.42 8.13 5.53
N GLU A 103 -9.46 7.57 6.12
CA GLU A 103 -10.48 6.82 5.42
C GLU A 103 -11.86 7.41 5.66
N LYS A 104 -12.62 7.61 4.59
CA LYS A 104 -14.03 7.91 4.65
C LYS A 104 -14.85 6.62 4.54
N ARG A 105 -15.20 6.05 5.68
CA ARG A 105 -15.89 4.74 5.78
C ARG A 105 -17.33 4.76 5.29
N GLU A 106 -18.00 5.90 5.39
CA GLU A 106 -19.41 6.05 5.03
C GLU A 106 -19.63 6.28 3.52
N ASN A 107 -18.56 6.39 2.73
CA ASN A 107 -18.68 6.52 1.29
C ASN A 107 -19.09 5.21 0.64
N THR A 108 -19.97 5.33 -0.32
CA THR A 108 -20.25 4.26 -1.28
C THR A 108 -19.99 4.83 -2.67
N PRO A 109 -18.92 4.44 -3.36
CA PRO A 109 -17.85 3.53 -2.95
C PRO A 109 -16.90 4.12 -1.88
N PRO A 110 -16.21 3.23 -1.13
CA PRO A 110 -15.26 3.61 -0.09
C PRO A 110 -14.06 4.35 -0.65
N LEU A 111 -13.63 5.36 0.13
CA LEU A 111 -12.53 6.22 -0.25
C LEU A 111 -11.48 6.27 0.85
N VAL A 112 -10.22 6.04 0.49
CA VAL A 112 -9.07 6.34 1.34
C VAL A 112 -8.20 7.39 0.66
N ARG A 113 -7.64 8.30 1.44
CA ARG A 113 -6.59 9.21 1.01
C ARG A 113 -5.30 8.89 1.74
N ALA A 114 -4.27 8.59 0.98
CA ALA A 114 -2.93 8.37 1.49
C ALA A 114 -1.98 9.47 1.00
N PHE A 115 -1.06 9.90 1.84
CA PHE A 115 -0.19 11.02 1.58
C PHE A 115 1.26 10.68 1.89
N ALA A 116 2.17 11.13 1.04
CA ALA A 116 3.55 11.40 1.41
C ALA A 116 3.69 12.90 1.64
N ILE A 117 4.07 13.29 2.85
CA ILE A 117 4.17 14.67 3.30
C ILE A 117 5.63 15.00 3.59
N ASP A 118 6.20 15.84 2.75
CA ASP A 118 7.57 16.33 2.85
C ASP A 118 7.58 17.73 3.47
N LEU A 119 7.89 17.82 4.76
CA LEU A 119 7.87 19.10 5.47
C LEU A 119 9.06 20.00 5.13
N ASP A 120 10.21 19.42 4.78
CA ASP A 120 11.40 20.21 4.41
C ASP A 120 11.17 20.97 3.11
N ASN A 121 10.57 20.29 2.13
CA ASN A 121 10.28 20.87 0.82
C ASN A 121 8.85 21.42 0.71
N ARG A 122 8.04 21.29 1.77
CA ARG A 122 6.61 21.66 1.78
C ARG A 122 5.81 21.03 0.64
N GLN A 123 6.19 19.85 0.21
CA GLN A 123 5.52 19.14 -0.87
C GLN A 123 4.62 18.03 -0.33
N VAL A 124 3.57 17.72 -1.07
CA VAL A 124 2.67 16.61 -0.78
C VAL A 124 2.35 15.83 -2.05
N ALA A 125 2.42 14.50 -1.95
CA ALA A 125 1.80 13.60 -2.91
C ALA A 125 0.60 12.95 -2.24
N MET A 126 -0.57 13.01 -2.88
CA MET A 126 -1.79 12.38 -2.42
C MET A 126 -2.20 11.28 -3.38
N LEU A 127 -2.51 10.12 -2.84
CA LEU A 127 -3.22 9.04 -3.54
C LEU A 127 -4.67 9.03 -3.05
N SER A 128 -5.61 9.24 -3.95
CA SER A 128 -7.03 9.05 -3.70
C SER A 128 -7.45 7.71 -4.26
N CYS A 129 -7.80 6.78 -3.39
CA CYS A 129 -8.11 5.40 -3.75
C CYS A 129 -9.57 5.11 -3.48
N THR A 130 -10.26 4.58 -4.49
CA THR A 130 -11.70 4.29 -4.43
C THR A 130 -11.92 2.84 -4.84
N ASN A 131 -12.71 2.09 -4.07
CA ASN A 131 -13.08 0.71 -4.37
C ASN A 131 -14.52 0.62 -4.82
N GLY A 132 -14.84 -0.32 -5.73
CA GLY A 132 -16.19 -0.57 -6.20
C GLY A 132 -16.74 0.52 -7.11
N ILE A 133 -15.94 1.03 -8.03
CA ILE A 133 -16.22 2.22 -8.85
C ILE A 133 -17.34 1.98 -9.85
N ASP A 134 -17.38 0.79 -10.45
CA ASP A 134 -18.32 0.46 -11.50
C ASP A 134 -19.72 0.07 -10.99
N GLY A 135 -19.87 -0.08 -9.67
CA GLY A 135 -21.10 -0.51 -9.03
C GLY A 135 -21.45 -1.99 -9.23
N TYR A 136 -20.63 -2.74 -9.97
CA TYR A 136 -20.84 -4.17 -10.23
C TYR A 136 -19.97 -5.04 -9.32
N THR A 137 -18.79 -4.60 -9.00
CA THR A 137 -17.86 -5.33 -8.10
C THR A 137 -17.31 -4.41 -7.04
N THR A 138 -17.02 -4.97 -5.87
CA THR A 138 -16.27 -4.27 -4.81
C THR A 138 -14.76 -4.44 -5.02
N THR A 139 -14.35 -5.08 -6.10
CA THR A 139 -12.97 -5.47 -6.38
C THR A 139 -12.22 -4.48 -7.27
N ASP A 140 -12.96 -3.57 -7.93
CA ASP A 140 -12.33 -2.54 -8.75
C ASP A 140 -11.71 -1.47 -7.87
N VAL A 141 -10.46 -1.15 -8.16
CA VAL A 141 -9.70 -0.12 -7.45
C VAL A 141 -9.28 0.95 -8.44
N GLU A 142 -9.65 2.19 -8.16
CA GLU A 142 -9.12 3.36 -8.86
C GLU A 142 -8.16 4.11 -7.94
N ILE A 143 -6.95 4.36 -8.41
CA ILE A 143 -5.95 5.17 -7.72
C ILE A 143 -5.66 6.42 -8.56
N LYS A 144 -5.93 7.59 -7.99
CA LYS A 144 -5.58 8.89 -8.59
C LYS A 144 -4.50 9.54 -7.75
N ALA A 145 -3.39 9.92 -8.36
CA ALA A 145 -2.33 10.65 -7.70
C ALA A 145 -2.41 12.14 -8.03
N TYR A 146 -2.21 12.96 -6.99
CA TYR A 146 -2.16 14.40 -7.06
C TYR A 146 -0.88 14.91 -6.42
N PHE A 147 -0.27 15.92 -7.03
CA PHE A 147 0.97 16.51 -6.55
C PHE A 147 0.74 17.97 -6.18
N GLY A 148 1.09 18.33 -4.98
CA GLY A 148 0.78 19.63 -4.44
C GLY A 148 1.82 20.12 -3.43
N TYR A 149 1.43 21.13 -2.68
CA TYR A 149 2.23 21.68 -1.60
C TYR A 149 1.35 21.97 -0.37
N ILE A 150 2.03 22.22 0.74
CA ILE A 150 1.39 22.47 2.03
C ILE A 150 1.56 23.93 2.39
N ASP A 151 0.46 24.60 2.68
CA ASP A 151 0.41 25.94 3.25
C ASP A 151 -0.09 25.86 4.71
N PHE A 152 0.75 26.28 5.64
CA PHE A 152 0.41 26.37 7.06
C PHE A 152 -0.12 27.76 7.45
N GLY A 153 -0.38 28.65 6.49
CA GLY A 153 -0.82 30.01 6.74
C GLY A 153 0.27 30.92 7.32
N ASP A 154 1.53 30.54 7.22
CA ASP A 154 2.69 31.27 7.75
C ASP A 154 3.28 32.29 6.76
N GLY A 155 2.68 32.42 5.58
CA GLY A 155 3.12 33.35 4.52
C GLY A 155 4.34 32.90 3.73
N ALA A 156 4.79 31.64 3.89
CA ALA A 156 5.89 31.10 3.08
C ALA A 156 5.46 30.96 1.61
N ALA A 157 6.40 31.23 0.69
CA ALA A 157 6.15 31.05 -0.73
C ALA A 157 5.95 29.57 -1.08
N PRO A 158 5.08 29.25 -2.07
CA PRO A 158 4.99 27.90 -2.60
C PRO A 158 6.35 27.38 -3.08
N PRO A 159 6.65 26.07 -2.91
CA PRO A 159 7.89 25.49 -3.41
C PRO A 159 7.94 25.51 -4.95
N GLU A 160 9.14 25.62 -5.51
CA GLU A 160 9.33 25.63 -6.96
C GLU A 160 9.03 24.27 -7.62
N GLY A 161 9.21 23.16 -6.88
CA GLY A 161 9.04 21.80 -7.38
C GLY A 161 7.76 21.13 -6.90
N ARG A 162 7.50 19.96 -7.48
CA ARG A 162 6.46 19.01 -7.07
C ARG A 162 7.04 17.63 -7.10
N HIS A 163 6.47 16.70 -6.30
CA HIS A 163 6.67 15.29 -6.51
C HIS A 163 6.20 14.91 -7.93
N TYR A 164 6.74 13.84 -8.49
CA TYR A 164 6.42 13.44 -9.86
C TYR A 164 6.62 11.94 -10.07
N TYR A 165 5.95 11.37 -11.07
CA TYR A 165 6.16 9.98 -11.47
C TYR A 165 7.57 9.76 -12.01
N SER A 166 8.25 8.74 -11.49
CA SER A 166 9.63 8.39 -11.84
C SER A 166 9.73 7.00 -12.45
N THR A 167 10.74 6.80 -13.28
CA THR A 167 11.12 5.50 -13.84
C THR A 167 12.47 5.00 -13.30
N GLU A 168 13.04 5.67 -12.31
CA GLU A 168 14.35 5.32 -11.77
C GLU A 168 14.44 3.91 -11.18
N MET A 169 13.30 3.34 -10.74
CA MET A 169 13.22 1.99 -10.22
C MET A 169 13.05 0.92 -11.31
N VAL A 170 12.71 1.30 -12.54
CA VAL A 170 12.53 0.34 -13.63
C VAL A 170 13.80 -0.47 -13.86
N SER A 171 13.65 -1.77 -14.08
CA SER A 171 14.71 -2.78 -14.22
C SER A 171 15.52 -3.09 -12.95
N LYS A 172 15.03 -2.67 -11.78
CA LYS A 172 15.62 -3.06 -10.49
C LYS A 172 14.79 -4.16 -9.83
N ALA A 173 15.48 -4.97 -9.03
CA ALA A 173 14.86 -5.98 -8.18
C ALA A 173 15.27 -5.71 -6.73
N VAL A 174 14.32 -5.80 -5.81
CA VAL A 174 14.57 -5.58 -4.39
C VAL A 174 13.97 -6.73 -3.59
N LEU A 175 14.79 -7.35 -2.76
CA LEU A 175 14.32 -8.29 -1.74
C LEU A 175 13.82 -7.47 -0.55
N TRP A 176 12.55 -7.59 -0.25
CA TRP A 176 11.90 -6.98 0.89
C TRP A 176 11.59 -8.00 1.97
N ARG A 177 11.74 -7.58 3.20
CA ARG A 177 11.18 -8.25 4.35
C ARG A 177 10.07 -7.39 4.93
N VAL A 178 8.84 -7.88 4.82
CA VAL A 178 7.64 -7.25 5.38
C VAL A 178 7.08 -8.20 6.44
N ASN A 179 7.29 -7.88 7.71
CA ASN A 179 6.90 -8.78 8.83
C ASN A 179 7.49 -10.19 8.68
N ASN A 180 6.60 -11.17 8.55
CA ASN A 180 6.95 -12.59 8.37
C ASN A 180 7.09 -12.99 6.90
N TRP A 181 7.01 -12.02 5.98
CA TRP A 181 7.12 -12.28 4.56
C TRP A 181 8.48 -11.82 4.04
N CYS A 182 9.07 -12.63 3.17
CA CYS A 182 10.16 -12.21 2.31
C CYS A 182 9.68 -12.31 0.87
N LEU A 183 9.83 -11.23 0.14
CA LEU A 183 9.34 -11.15 -1.22
C LEU A 183 10.31 -10.35 -2.10
N ILE A 184 10.31 -10.64 -3.38
CA ILE A 184 11.10 -9.89 -4.35
C ILE A 184 10.15 -9.06 -5.19
N HIS A 185 10.37 -7.76 -5.20
CA HIS A 185 9.76 -6.86 -6.15
C HIS A 185 10.68 -6.67 -7.35
N TYR A 186 10.22 -7.10 -8.52
CA TYR A 186 10.83 -6.79 -9.80
C TYR A 186 10.10 -5.61 -10.43
N TYR A 187 10.69 -4.45 -10.48
CA TYR A 187 10.08 -3.26 -11.09
C TYR A 187 10.23 -3.31 -12.61
N THR A 188 9.38 -4.12 -13.23
CA THR A 188 9.52 -4.55 -14.63
C THR A 188 9.27 -3.44 -15.65
N SER A 189 8.46 -2.45 -15.30
CA SER A 189 8.14 -1.33 -16.17
C SER A 189 7.66 -0.11 -15.37
N LYS A 190 7.37 0.98 -16.08
CA LYS A 190 6.79 2.19 -15.45
C LYS A 190 5.34 2.01 -14.96
N HIS A 191 4.68 0.89 -15.31
CA HIS A 191 3.26 0.65 -14.99
C HIS A 191 3.01 -0.67 -14.26
N PHE A 192 4.01 -1.54 -14.19
CA PHE A 192 3.88 -2.86 -13.58
C PHE A 192 5.12 -3.24 -12.80
N PHE A 193 4.90 -3.97 -11.74
CA PHE A 193 5.95 -4.74 -11.09
C PHE A 193 5.51 -6.21 -10.99
N THR A 194 6.46 -7.08 -10.74
CA THR A 194 6.18 -8.48 -10.41
C THR A 194 6.59 -8.70 -8.97
N ASN A 195 5.65 -9.20 -8.18
CA ASN A 195 5.86 -9.63 -6.82
C ASN A 195 6.08 -11.15 -6.81
N GLN A 196 7.16 -11.60 -6.20
CA GLN A 196 7.44 -13.01 -5.95
C GLN A 196 7.60 -13.22 -4.45
N VAL A 197 6.67 -13.93 -3.83
CA VAL A 197 6.74 -14.26 -2.41
C VAL A 197 7.66 -15.48 -2.22
N MET A 198 8.74 -15.28 -1.47
CA MET A 198 9.74 -16.30 -1.17
C MET A 198 9.45 -17.01 0.15
N ILE A 199 8.93 -16.28 1.13
CA ILE A 199 8.56 -16.78 2.46
C ILE A 199 7.25 -16.12 2.85
N GLY A 200 6.28 -16.92 3.36
CA GLY A 200 4.99 -16.45 3.83
C GLY A 200 3.82 -17.03 3.04
N GLN A 201 3.80 -16.87 1.73
CA GLN A 201 2.93 -17.56 0.77
C GLN A 201 3.79 -18.12 -0.35
N ASP A 202 4.44 -19.22 -0.07
CA ASP A 202 5.45 -19.82 -0.94
C ASP A 202 4.91 -20.10 -2.34
N GLY A 203 5.66 -19.64 -3.34
CA GLY A 203 5.31 -19.83 -4.74
C GLY A 203 4.30 -18.85 -5.33
N LEU A 204 3.82 -17.88 -4.56
CA LEU A 204 2.96 -16.83 -5.09
C LEU A 204 3.79 -15.89 -5.97
N ILE A 205 3.37 -15.74 -7.23
CA ILE A 205 3.92 -14.76 -8.16
C ILE A 205 2.76 -14.02 -8.79
N ALA A 206 2.80 -12.69 -8.73
CA ALA A 206 1.81 -11.83 -9.37
C ALA A 206 2.49 -10.67 -10.10
N SER A 207 1.92 -10.28 -11.25
CA SER A 207 2.27 -9.03 -11.92
C SER A 207 1.14 -8.03 -11.74
N GLU A 208 1.45 -6.89 -11.19
CA GLU A 208 0.49 -5.94 -10.65
C GLU A 208 0.71 -4.55 -11.21
N PRO A 209 -0.38 -3.81 -11.52
CA PRO A 209 -0.27 -2.40 -11.89
C PRO A 209 0.34 -1.60 -10.76
N ALA A 210 1.40 -0.85 -11.06
CA ALA A 210 2.11 -0.10 -10.05
C ALA A 210 2.83 1.12 -10.62
N ARG A 211 3.14 2.09 -9.78
CA ARG A 211 3.92 3.27 -10.14
C ARG A 211 4.76 3.76 -8.97
N HIS A 212 5.84 4.47 -9.31
CA HIS A 212 6.71 5.15 -8.37
C HIS A 212 6.59 6.66 -8.53
N ILE A 213 6.45 7.35 -7.44
CA ILE A 213 6.46 8.81 -7.35
C ILE A 213 7.75 9.20 -6.64
N LYS A 214 8.59 10.00 -7.30
CA LYS A 214 9.82 10.52 -6.71
C LYS A 214 9.46 11.55 -5.64
N LEU A 215 9.94 11.34 -4.41
CA LEU A 215 9.80 12.27 -3.30
C LEU A 215 11.09 13.05 -3.09
N ARG A 216 12.20 12.32 -2.95
CA ARG A 216 13.57 12.85 -2.78
C ARG A 216 14.55 11.91 -3.48
N ASP A 217 15.83 12.22 -3.44
CA ASP A 217 16.86 11.33 -3.97
C ASP A 217 16.83 9.99 -3.23
N ASN A 218 16.68 8.89 -4.04
CA ASN A 218 16.50 7.53 -3.57
C ASN A 218 15.28 7.29 -2.65
N VAL A 219 14.31 8.22 -2.62
CA VAL A 219 13.07 8.05 -1.82
C VAL A 219 11.86 8.17 -2.73
N PHE A 220 10.97 7.19 -2.65
CA PHE A 220 9.81 7.07 -3.53
C PHE A 220 8.54 6.76 -2.72
N LEU A 221 7.40 7.28 -3.17
CA LEU A 221 6.10 6.72 -2.84
C LEU A 221 5.77 5.69 -3.92
N PHE A 222 5.71 4.44 -3.53
CA PHE A 222 5.31 3.32 -4.37
C PHE A 222 3.84 3.00 -4.12
N HIS A 223 3.09 2.69 -5.16
CA HIS A 223 1.72 2.22 -5.02
C HIS A 223 1.40 1.17 -6.09
N TRP A 224 0.52 0.24 -5.73
CA TRP A 224 0.08 -0.83 -6.62
C TRP A 224 -1.38 -1.21 -6.36
N VAL A 225 -2.01 -1.83 -7.37
CA VAL A 225 -3.30 -2.50 -7.25
C VAL A 225 -3.05 -3.98 -7.06
N GLU A 226 -3.59 -4.54 -5.99
CA GLU A 226 -3.42 -5.95 -5.66
C GLU A 226 -4.24 -6.81 -6.61
N MET A 227 -3.58 -7.73 -7.32
CA MET A 227 -4.24 -8.65 -8.25
C MET A 227 -4.55 -10.01 -7.61
N THR A 228 -3.85 -10.37 -6.55
CA THR A 228 -4.05 -11.63 -5.84
C THR A 228 -5.12 -11.54 -4.75
N GLY A 229 -5.35 -10.34 -4.22
CA GLY A 229 -6.43 -10.00 -3.31
C GLY A 229 -7.36 -8.94 -3.94
N PRO A 230 -8.38 -9.34 -4.73
CA PRO A 230 -9.22 -8.40 -5.45
C PRO A 230 -9.78 -7.30 -4.54
N GLY A 231 -9.73 -6.06 -5.01
CA GLY A 231 -10.18 -4.89 -4.25
C GLY A 231 -9.14 -4.32 -3.30
N GLY A 232 -7.89 -4.82 -3.34
CA GLY A 232 -6.78 -4.31 -2.55
C GLY A 232 -5.88 -3.36 -3.30
N MET A 233 -5.22 -2.48 -2.57
CA MET A 233 -4.10 -1.67 -3.02
C MET A 233 -3.08 -1.52 -1.90
N GLY A 234 -1.82 -1.44 -2.26
CA GLY A 234 -0.76 -1.08 -1.33
C GLY A 234 -0.11 0.23 -1.72
N THR A 235 0.42 0.91 -0.72
CA THR A 235 1.26 2.09 -0.93
C THR A 235 2.20 2.27 0.24
N ASP A 236 3.45 2.61 -0.07
CA ASP A 236 4.50 2.83 0.92
C ASP A 236 5.51 3.88 0.47
N ILE A 237 6.07 4.60 1.43
CA ILE A 237 7.28 5.39 1.22
C ILE A 237 8.46 4.44 1.36
N MET A 238 9.20 4.24 0.27
CA MET A 238 10.43 3.45 0.23
C MET A 238 11.64 4.38 0.26
N ASP A 239 12.50 4.22 1.25
CA ASP A 239 13.76 4.95 1.38
C ASP A 239 14.94 4.00 1.07
N PHE A 240 15.50 4.14 -0.12
CA PHE A 240 16.63 3.33 -0.58
C PHE A 240 18.00 3.84 -0.04
N ASN A 241 18.03 4.92 0.72
CA ASN A 241 19.23 5.29 1.47
C ASN A 241 19.41 4.40 2.70
N THR A 242 18.30 3.91 3.26
CA THR A 242 18.26 3.04 4.45
C THR A 242 17.69 1.67 4.17
N TYR A 243 17.13 1.43 2.97
CA TYR A 243 16.41 0.22 2.59
C TYR A 243 15.26 -0.10 3.56
N THR A 244 14.45 0.89 3.84
CA THR A 244 13.28 0.76 4.71
C THR A 244 12.05 1.30 4.03
N GLY A 245 10.88 0.91 4.50
CA GLY A 245 9.60 1.44 4.02
C GLY A 245 8.60 1.65 5.15
N VAL A 246 7.63 2.49 4.89
CA VAL A 246 6.46 2.72 5.73
C VAL A 246 5.26 3.04 4.86
N GLY A 247 4.14 2.39 5.11
CA GLY A 247 2.95 2.61 4.30
C GLY A 247 1.73 1.84 4.78
N MET A 248 0.81 1.58 3.89
CA MET A 248 -0.43 0.87 4.21
C MET A 248 -0.82 -0.09 3.10
N PHE A 249 -1.60 -1.08 3.47
CA PHE A 249 -2.42 -1.86 2.57
C PHE A 249 -3.89 -1.53 2.81
N TYR A 250 -4.65 -1.34 1.75
CA TYR A 250 -6.06 -1.05 1.79
C TYR A 250 -6.81 -2.04 0.92
N GLY A 251 -7.85 -2.66 1.45
CA GLY A 251 -8.60 -3.63 0.68
C GLY A 251 -9.98 -3.93 1.26
N VAL A 252 -10.81 -4.58 0.45
CA VAL A 252 -12.10 -5.10 0.86
C VAL A 252 -11.92 -6.56 1.24
N GLY A 253 -11.72 -6.83 2.52
CA GLY A 253 -11.68 -8.19 3.06
C GLY A 253 -12.92 -8.47 3.90
N GLY A 254 -13.67 -9.58 3.60
CA GLY A 254 -14.77 -10.05 4.43
C GLY A 254 -15.86 -9.02 4.79
N GLY A 255 -16.14 -8.07 3.91
CA GLY A 255 -17.11 -7.00 4.16
C GLY A 255 -16.62 -5.88 5.08
N SER A 256 -15.44 -5.99 5.66
CA SER A 256 -14.76 -4.94 6.40
C SER A 256 -13.50 -4.51 5.64
N ARG A 257 -13.28 -3.20 5.64
CA ARG A 257 -12.05 -2.63 5.10
C ARG A 257 -10.99 -2.69 6.16
N VAL A 258 -9.89 -3.29 5.79
CA VAL A 258 -8.72 -3.29 6.64
C VAL A 258 -7.78 -2.23 6.10
N CYS A 259 -7.75 -1.06 6.73
CA CYS A 259 -6.62 -0.15 6.66
C CYS A 259 -5.59 -0.67 7.66
N ASN A 260 -4.55 -1.31 7.16
CA ASN A 260 -3.43 -1.74 7.98
C ASN A 260 -2.24 -0.85 7.64
N GLY A 261 -1.71 -0.13 8.63
CA GLY A 261 -0.42 0.53 8.47
C GLY A 261 0.66 -0.52 8.26
N PHE A 262 1.40 -0.44 7.17
CA PHE A 262 2.63 -1.20 6.98
C PHE A 262 3.78 -0.41 7.58
N GLN A 263 4.51 -0.91 8.12
CA GLN A 263 5.54 -1.43 8.93
C GLN A 263 6.89 -1.25 8.27
N ARG A 264 7.90 -1.22 9.08
CA ARG A 264 9.26 -1.17 8.59
C ARG A 264 9.53 -2.37 7.69
N GLU A 265 9.57 -2.10 6.41
CA GLU A 265 10.16 -3.00 5.44
C GLU A 265 11.68 -2.86 5.56
N ALA A 266 12.38 -3.97 5.55
CA ALA A 266 13.83 -3.98 5.36
C ALA A 266 14.12 -4.56 3.98
N GLY A 267 14.87 -3.84 3.16
CA GLY A 267 15.11 -4.19 1.77
C GLY A 267 16.58 -4.39 1.43
N LYS A 268 16.82 -5.08 0.34
CA LYS A 268 18.13 -5.22 -0.27
C LYS A 268 17.99 -5.17 -1.79
N LEU A 269 18.71 -4.25 -2.42
CA LEU A 269 18.84 -4.26 -3.88
C LEU A 269 19.58 -5.51 -4.34
N LEU A 270 18.97 -6.27 -5.26
CA LEU A 270 19.53 -7.51 -5.78
C LEU A 270 20.35 -7.25 -7.04
N SER A 271 21.52 -7.89 -7.12
CA SER A 271 22.28 -8.03 -8.35
C SER A 271 21.76 -9.19 -9.20
N ILE A 272 22.21 -9.29 -10.44
CA ILE A 272 21.91 -10.46 -11.28
C ILE A 272 22.41 -11.75 -10.63
N ASP A 273 23.60 -11.71 -10.02
CA ASP A 273 24.15 -12.87 -9.33
C ASP A 273 23.32 -13.29 -8.10
N ASP A 274 22.70 -12.33 -7.42
CA ASP A 274 21.75 -12.64 -6.35
C ASP A 274 20.49 -13.31 -6.92
N LEU A 275 19.95 -12.79 -8.02
CA LEU A 275 18.76 -13.37 -8.67
C LEU A 275 18.99 -14.79 -9.17
N LEU A 276 20.18 -15.09 -9.72
CA LEU A 276 20.54 -16.44 -10.19
C LEU A 276 20.59 -17.46 -9.05
N LYS A 277 20.79 -17.04 -7.80
CA LYS A 277 20.72 -17.95 -6.65
C LYS A 277 19.32 -18.49 -6.40
N PHE A 278 18.28 -17.81 -6.90
CA PHE A 278 16.89 -18.26 -6.81
C PHE A 278 16.43 -19.13 -7.97
N GLU A 279 17.27 -19.35 -8.98
CA GLU A 279 16.92 -20.12 -10.19
C GLU A 279 16.49 -21.58 -9.89
N HIS A 280 16.93 -22.14 -8.78
CA HIS A 280 16.65 -23.51 -8.36
C HIS A 280 15.74 -23.63 -7.13
N VAL A 281 15.16 -22.54 -6.70
CA VAL A 281 14.49 -22.50 -5.40
C VAL A 281 12.97 -22.62 -5.61
N PHE A 282 12.50 -23.85 -5.71
CA PHE A 282 11.08 -24.19 -5.60
C PHE A 282 10.79 -25.05 -4.36
N GLU A 283 11.77 -25.17 -3.47
CA GLU A 283 11.62 -25.91 -2.21
C GLU A 283 11.77 -24.95 -1.03
N THR A 284 10.80 -24.95 -0.13
CA THR A 284 10.66 -24.03 1.00
C THR A 284 11.91 -23.88 1.86
N GLU A 285 12.64 -24.97 2.10
CA GLU A 285 13.91 -24.93 2.86
C GLU A 285 15.04 -24.24 2.08
N GLY A 286 15.07 -24.42 0.77
CA GLY A 286 16.04 -23.78 -0.11
C GLY A 286 15.84 -22.27 -0.17
N GLU A 287 14.60 -21.82 -0.20
CA GLU A 287 14.25 -20.39 -0.21
C GLU A 287 14.71 -19.69 1.06
N ARG A 288 14.43 -20.26 2.23
CA ARG A 288 14.93 -19.73 3.49
C ARG A 288 16.45 -19.62 3.51
N ALA A 289 17.14 -20.69 3.07
CA ALA A 289 18.59 -20.70 3.01
C ALA A 289 19.14 -19.65 2.06
N ALA A 290 18.50 -19.45 0.89
CA ALA A 290 18.88 -18.43 -0.07
C ALA A 290 18.69 -17.00 0.48
N VAL A 291 17.56 -16.73 1.11
CA VAL A 291 17.28 -15.42 1.73
C VAL A 291 18.25 -15.16 2.88
N ALA A 292 18.50 -16.14 3.74
CA ALA A 292 19.47 -16.03 4.84
C ALA A 292 20.90 -15.79 4.31
N ALA A 293 21.28 -16.46 3.22
CA ALA A 293 22.59 -16.28 2.58
C ALA A 293 22.78 -14.86 2.00
N MET A 294 21.71 -14.13 1.76
CA MET A 294 21.74 -12.72 1.36
C MET A 294 21.85 -11.75 2.55
N GLY A 295 21.93 -12.27 3.76
CA GLY A 295 22.11 -11.48 4.98
C GLY A 295 20.83 -10.90 5.57
N VAL A 296 19.66 -11.43 5.15
CA VAL A 296 18.38 -11.09 5.77
C VAL A 296 18.22 -11.88 7.07
N ASP A 297 17.95 -11.22 8.18
CA ASP A 297 17.66 -11.88 9.44
C ASP A 297 16.25 -12.49 9.40
N LEU A 298 16.18 -13.80 9.56
CA LEU A 298 14.94 -14.58 9.58
C LEU A 298 14.63 -15.16 10.98
N SER A 299 15.36 -14.73 12.01
CA SER A 299 15.32 -15.36 13.34
C SER A 299 13.97 -15.21 14.05
N ASP A 300 13.22 -14.17 13.73
CA ASP A 300 11.89 -13.86 14.29
C ASP A 300 10.75 -14.29 13.36
N ILE A 301 11.04 -14.84 12.18
CA ILE A 301 10.01 -15.35 11.26
C ILE A 301 9.53 -16.72 11.73
N THR A 302 8.35 -16.73 12.34
CA THR A 302 7.61 -17.96 12.58
C THR A 302 6.76 -18.27 11.36
N THR A 303 7.12 -19.32 10.63
CA THR A 303 6.36 -19.77 9.46
C THR A 303 5.00 -20.32 9.88
N ASN A 304 3.94 -19.62 9.52
CA ASN A 304 2.65 -20.26 9.29
C ASN A 304 2.60 -20.62 7.80
N ILE A 305 3.02 -21.83 7.47
CA ILE A 305 2.89 -22.35 6.11
C ILE A 305 1.40 -22.53 5.86
N ILE A 306 0.83 -21.71 5.01
CA ILE A 306 -0.52 -21.97 4.48
C ILE A 306 -0.33 -22.97 3.35
N HIS A 307 -0.58 -24.24 3.67
CA HIS A 307 -0.71 -25.24 2.62
C HIS A 307 -2.04 -24.99 1.90
N ILE A 308 -1.96 -24.57 0.62
CA ILE A 308 -3.11 -24.47 -0.28
C ILE A 308 -3.50 -25.88 -0.75
#